data_59d215fea5cda7c6deae37c989e859b0
#
_entry.id   59d215fea5cda7c6deae37c989e859b0
#
_cell.length_a   1.000
_cell.length_b   1.000
_cell.length_c   1.000
_cell.angle_alpha   90.00
_cell.angle_beta   90.00
_cell.angle_gamma   90.00
#
_symmetry.space_group_name_H-M   'P 1'
#
loop_
_entity.id
_entity.type
_entity.pdbx_description
1 polymer ?
#
loop_
_entity_poly.entity_id
_entity_poly.type
_entity_poly.pdbx_seq_one_letter_code
_entity_poly.pdbx_strand_id
1 'polypeptide(L)'
;DRLAAEFADELNNLGVRVSNLERNADMVKWNGKVQYQYTSTRYEGQKRTNTNNLKFRLEPTAEINPHWHAVARLDADTDTKADQGDDGKVTLKRAYVQGDYDKFQVRLGKMALSSSEGYQAPGNLILDSEFTGAQLSFGDEFKAKLEAGRLSDGFADTANYQSAQVRYDKNKFMSGVGFYRLGSSDLTTKTTNKKERAHIWGADLGYRFDKNSFLSGSYAHANKYSLGDKQKKAYQFTYEYKGADQADKGSWGAYVSYRYLGKGAALLATTDGAQIGSKGVELGLGYVPYKNVLLSAKYFKGKTIESQDKDKVQKLYGSVEFFF
;
A
#
# COMPACT_ATOMS: atom_id res chain seq x y z
N ASP A 1 -53.73 15.14 30.21
CA ASP A 1 -53.54 13.94 29.33
C ASP A 1 -53.34 14.29 27.85
N ARG A 2 -54.10 15.26 27.29
CA ARG A 2 -53.99 15.63 25.86
C ARG A 2 -52.64 16.32 25.51
N LEU A 3 -52.17 17.22 26.37
CA LEU A 3 -50.89 17.89 26.22
C LEU A 3 -49.73 16.90 26.31
N ALA A 4 -49.80 15.90 27.20
CA ALA A 4 -48.73 14.90 27.32
C ALA A 4 -48.65 13.99 26.08
N ALA A 5 -49.80 13.69 25.43
CA ALA A 5 -49.83 12.94 24.19
C ALA A 5 -49.26 13.73 23.00
N GLU A 6 -49.62 15.02 22.87
CA GLU A 6 -49.07 15.91 21.84
C GLU A 6 -47.55 16.08 22.01
N PHE A 7 -47.03 16.28 23.23
CA PHE A 7 -45.61 16.33 23.48
C PHE A 7 -44.89 15.02 23.19
N ALA A 8 -45.50 13.87 23.48
CA ALA A 8 -44.92 12.56 23.16
C ALA A 8 -44.79 12.34 21.64
N ASP A 9 -45.81 12.75 20.87
CA ASP A 9 -45.81 12.65 19.43
C ASP A 9 -44.81 13.60 18.79
N GLU A 10 -44.65 14.83 19.28
CA GLU A 10 -43.61 15.77 18.82
C GLU A 10 -42.19 15.28 19.16
N LEU A 11 -41.96 14.74 20.35
CA LEU A 11 -40.70 14.15 20.75
C LEU A 11 -40.32 12.94 19.89
N ASN A 12 -41.28 12.07 19.60
CA ASN A 12 -41.06 10.95 18.68
C ASN A 12 -40.76 11.42 17.27
N ASN A 13 -41.49 12.40 16.75
CA ASN A 13 -41.19 13.02 15.43
C ASN A 13 -39.84 13.71 15.43
N LEU A 14 -39.44 14.41 16.48
CA LEU A 14 -38.13 15.01 16.62
C LEU A 14 -37.03 13.93 16.65
N GLY A 15 -37.23 12.87 17.41
CA GLY A 15 -36.32 11.72 17.50
C GLY A 15 -36.11 11.05 16.16
N VAL A 16 -37.19 10.83 15.38
CA VAL A 16 -37.06 10.29 14.00
C VAL A 16 -36.34 11.24 13.05
N ARG A 17 -36.60 12.55 13.18
CA ARG A 17 -35.91 13.56 12.35
C ARG A 17 -34.42 13.68 12.69
N VAL A 18 -34.08 13.68 13.98
CA VAL A 18 -32.69 13.70 14.44
C VAL A 18 -31.97 12.43 13.98
N SER A 19 -32.56 11.27 14.18
CA SER A 19 -32.00 9.97 13.71
C SER A 19 -31.80 9.94 12.20
N ASN A 20 -32.75 10.49 11.43
CA ASN A 20 -32.59 10.59 9.97
C ASN A 20 -31.52 11.61 9.55
N LEU A 21 -31.37 12.73 10.28
CA LEU A 21 -30.32 13.72 10.05
C LEU A 21 -28.94 13.16 10.40
N GLU A 22 -28.82 12.49 11.54
CA GLU A 22 -27.59 11.81 11.96
C GLU A 22 -27.20 10.72 10.94
N ARG A 23 -28.14 9.89 10.52
CA ARG A 23 -27.90 8.87 9.50
C ARG A 23 -27.48 9.48 8.15
N ASN A 24 -28.09 10.57 7.72
CA ASN A 24 -27.72 11.25 6.47
C ASN A 24 -26.38 12.01 6.58
N ALA A 25 -26.07 12.57 7.74
CA ALA A 25 -24.79 13.24 7.97
C ALA A 25 -23.63 12.24 8.01
N ASP A 26 -23.86 11.01 8.51
CA ASP A 26 -22.83 9.96 8.61
C ASP A 26 -22.73 9.04 7.38
N MET A 27 -23.59 9.21 6.37
CA MET A 27 -23.58 8.36 5.17
C MET A 27 -22.30 8.50 4.35
N VAL A 28 -21.64 9.64 4.40
CA VAL A 28 -20.36 9.88 3.72
C VAL A 28 -19.34 10.38 4.72
N LYS A 29 -18.32 9.57 4.95
CA LYS A 29 -17.15 9.94 5.77
C LYS A 29 -16.03 10.41 4.87
N TRP A 30 -15.44 11.52 5.24
CA TRP A 30 -14.34 12.15 4.51
C TRP A 30 -13.07 11.99 5.32
N ASN A 31 -12.11 11.26 4.79
CA ASN A 31 -10.77 11.15 5.34
C ASN A 31 -9.79 11.64 4.29
N GLY A 32 -8.64 12.08 4.74
CA GLY A 32 -7.63 12.51 3.79
C GLY A 32 -6.30 12.82 4.45
N LYS A 33 -5.37 13.27 3.63
CA LYS A 33 -4.09 13.77 4.11
C LYS A 33 -3.45 14.78 3.17
N VAL A 34 -2.66 15.65 3.76
CA VAL A 34 -1.63 16.44 3.06
C VAL A 34 -0.28 15.86 3.41
N GLN A 35 0.56 15.59 2.43
CA GLN A 35 1.88 15.00 2.63
C GLN A 35 2.92 15.77 1.83
N TYR A 36 3.97 16.22 2.50
CA TYR A 36 5.19 16.69 1.86
C TYR A 36 6.24 15.61 1.92
N GLN A 37 6.89 15.33 0.78
CA GLN A 37 7.92 14.30 0.64
C GLN A 37 9.19 14.90 0.05
N TYR A 38 10.33 14.48 0.59
CA TYR A 38 11.64 14.73 0.03
C TYR A 38 12.35 13.41 -0.22
N THR A 39 12.91 13.24 -1.41
CA THR A 39 13.74 12.07 -1.74
C THR A 39 15.04 12.53 -2.34
N SER A 40 16.14 11.92 -1.90
CA SER A 40 17.48 12.15 -2.42
C SER A 40 18.13 10.82 -2.75
N THR A 41 18.46 10.59 -4.02
CA THR A 41 19.08 9.35 -4.50
C THR A 41 20.46 9.65 -5.09
N ARG A 42 21.46 8.83 -4.74
CA ARG A 42 22.82 8.92 -5.23
C ARG A 42 23.35 7.55 -5.67
N TYR A 43 23.76 7.45 -6.91
CA TYR A 43 24.55 6.34 -7.42
C TYR A 43 26.03 6.72 -7.45
N GLU A 44 26.91 5.72 -7.29
CA GLU A 44 28.36 5.93 -7.40
C GLU A 44 28.72 6.50 -8.78
N GLY A 45 29.53 7.54 -8.82
CA GLY A 45 29.90 8.21 -10.07
C GLY A 45 28.84 9.11 -10.71
N GLN A 46 27.63 9.18 -10.15
CA GLN A 46 26.54 10.00 -10.70
C GLN A 46 26.21 11.20 -9.81
N LYS A 47 25.64 12.24 -10.43
CA LYS A 47 25.08 13.38 -9.69
C LYS A 47 23.89 12.93 -8.84
N ARG A 48 23.75 13.52 -7.66
CA ARG A 48 22.61 13.30 -6.77
C ARG A 48 21.33 13.82 -7.42
N THR A 49 20.27 13.02 -7.37
CA THR A 49 18.93 13.41 -7.82
C THR A 49 18.05 13.65 -6.59
N ASN A 50 17.43 14.82 -6.53
CA ASN A 50 16.53 15.20 -5.46
C ASN A 50 15.14 15.47 -6.05
N THR A 51 14.10 14.98 -5.39
CA THR A 51 12.69 15.24 -5.71
C THR A 51 11.95 15.72 -4.48
N ASN A 52 11.07 16.70 -4.68
CA ASN A 52 10.16 17.22 -3.67
C ASN A 52 8.74 17.04 -4.17
N ASN A 53 7.89 16.42 -3.40
CA ASN A 53 6.51 16.18 -3.77
C ASN A 53 5.56 16.64 -2.68
N LEU A 54 4.53 17.40 -3.08
CA LEU A 54 3.38 17.70 -2.25
C LEU A 54 2.21 16.86 -2.76
N LYS A 55 1.62 16.07 -1.88
CA LYS A 55 0.46 15.24 -2.17
C LYS A 55 -0.74 15.69 -1.34
N PHE A 56 -1.86 15.89 -2.01
CA PHE A 56 -3.18 15.96 -1.39
C PHE A 56 -3.93 14.68 -1.69
N ARG A 57 -4.51 14.07 -0.68
CA ARG A 57 -5.33 12.86 -0.80
C ARG A 57 -6.67 13.06 -0.12
N LEU A 58 -7.73 12.58 -0.78
CA LEU A 58 -9.07 12.53 -0.23
C LEU A 58 -9.64 11.12 -0.41
N GLU A 59 -10.15 10.55 0.67
CA GLU A 59 -10.69 9.17 0.71
C GLU A 59 -12.12 9.18 1.27
N PRO A 60 -13.14 9.50 0.45
CA PRO A 60 -14.53 9.40 0.86
C PRO A 60 -14.98 7.93 0.92
N THR A 61 -15.75 7.62 1.94
CA THR A 61 -16.45 6.34 2.11
C THR A 61 -17.93 6.60 2.31
N ALA A 62 -18.79 5.96 1.52
CA ALA A 62 -20.24 6.12 1.59
C ALA A 62 -20.91 4.77 1.93
N GLU A 63 -21.80 4.76 2.92
CA GLU A 63 -22.66 3.62 3.19
C GLU A 63 -23.77 3.55 2.14
N ILE A 64 -23.94 2.39 1.49
CA ILE A 64 -25.02 2.13 0.52
C ILE A 64 -26.17 1.43 1.24
N ASN A 65 -25.84 0.41 2.03
CA ASN A 65 -26.77 -0.34 2.88
C ASN A 65 -25.96 -1.12 3.94
N PRO A 66 -26.57 -1.87 4.88
CA PRO A 66 -25.86 -2.54 5.95
C PRO A 66 -24.74 -3.51 5.53
N HIS A 67 -24.75 -3.99 4.27
CA HIS A 67 -23.74 -4.91 3.74
C HIS A 67 -22.78 -4.24 2.76
N TRP A 68 -23.19 -3.15 2.11
CA TRP A 68 -22.42 -2.54 1.03
C TRP A 68 -22.03 -1.11 1.32
N HIS A 69 -20.79 -0.78 1.03
CA HIS A 69 -20.29 0.58 1.03
C HIS A 69 -19.41 0.86 -0.20
N ALA A 70 -19.36 2.12 -0.59
CA ALA A 70 -18.52 2.60 -1.67
C ALA A 70 -17.29 3.31 -1.08
N VAL A 71 -16.14 3.10 -1.71
CA VAL A 71 -14.87 3.75 -1.34
C VAL A 71 -14.28 4.39 -2.58
N ALA A 72 -13.83 5.63 -2.46
CA ALA A 72 -13.03 6.28 -3.50
C ALA A 72 -11.74 6.84 -2.90
N ARG A 73 -10.75 7.09 -3.76
CA ARG A 73 -9.52 7.80 -3.42
C ARG A 73 -9.11 8.69 -4.56
N LEU A 74 -8.97 9.95 -4.25
CA LEU A 74 -8.48 10.99 -5.13
C LEU A 74 -7.11 11.44 -4.64
N ASP A 75 -6.11 11.43 -5.51
CA ASP A 75 -4.78 11.95 -5.24
C ASP A 75 -4.48 13.10 -6.22
N ALA A 76 -3.91 14.18 -5.70
CA ALA A 76 -3.26 15.22 -6.47
C ALA A 76 -1.81 15.33 -5.99
N ASP A 77 -0.87 15.21 -6.93
CA ASP A 77 0.57 15.28 -6.66
C ASP A 77 1.17 16.46 -7.43
N THR A 78 2.05 17.22 -6.78
CA THR A 78 2.79 18.30 -7.43
C THR A 78 4.27 18.25 -7.06
N ASP A 79 5.16 18.44 -8.03
CA ASP A 79 6.61 18.61 -7.79
C ASP A 79 6.87 20.06 -7.37
N THR A 80 7.03 20.29 -6.06
CA THR A 80 7.22 21.64 -5.50
C THR A 80 8.54 22.32 -5.92
N LYS A 81 9.46 21.58 -6.53
CA LYS A 81 10.70 22.14 -7.08
C LYS A 81 10.54 22.63 -8.50
N ALA A 82 9.70 21.97 -9.29
CA ALA A 82 9.48 22.26 -10.71
C ALA A 82 8.04 22.76 -10.97
N ASP A 83 7.28 23.05 -9.91
CA ASP A 83 5.90 23.54 -9.98
C ASP A 83 5.81 24.80 -10.86
N GLN A 84 5.05 24.67 -11.95
CA GLN A 84 4.73 25.78 -12.87
C GLN A 84 3.24 26.17 -12.80
N GLY A 85 2.53 25.75 -11.77
CA GLY A 85 1.16 26.15 -11.44
C GLY A 85 0.06 25.19 -11.88
N ASP A 86 0.31 24.26 -12.82
CA ASP A 86 -0.74 23.42 -13.43
C ASP A 86 -0.48 21.90 -13.36
N ASP A 87 0.47 21.44 -12.57
CA ASP A 87 0.85 20.03 -12.52
C ASP A 87 0.07 19.20 -11.49
N GLY A 88 -0.67 19.83 -10.59
CA GLY A 88 -1.49 19.19 -9.54
C GLY A 88 -2.78 18.54 -10.04
N LYS A 89 -2.72 17.69 -11.08
CA LYS A 89 -3.89 17.00 -11.60
C LYS A 89 -4.49 16.01 -10.60
N VAL A 90 -5.80 16.11 -10.38
CA VAL A 90 -6.54 15.15 -9.56
C VAL A 90 -6.72 13.85 -10.33
N THR A 91 -6.27 12.75 -9.73
CA THR A 91 -6.38 11.40 -10.30
C THR A 91 -7.25 10.51 -9.43
N LEU A 92 -8.16 9.75 -10.07
CA LEU A 92 -8.95 8.74 -9.39
C LEU A 92 -8.08 7.48 -9.17
N LYS A 93 -7.52 7.35 -7.98
CA LYS A 93 -6.67 6.21 -7.61
C LYS A 93 -7.50 4.97 -7.29
N ARG A 94 -8.60 5.12 -6.57
CA ARG A 94 -9.50 4.02 -6.21
C ARG A 94 -10.95 4.43 -6.39
N ALA A 95 -11.79 3.50 -6.83
CA ALA A 95 -13.24 3.61 -6.85
C ALA A 95 -13.80 2.19 -6.90
N TYR A 96 -14.31 1.70 -5.78
CA TYR A 96 -14.87 0.36 -5.68
C TYR A 96 -16.03 0.30 -4.69
N VAL A 97 -16.83 -0.73 -4.82
CA VAL A 97 -17.82 -1.11 -3.82
C VAL A 97 -17.35 -2.35 -3.08
N GLN A 98 -17.63 -2.39 -1.79
CA GLN A 98 -17.30 -3.52 -0.92
C GLN A 98 -18.57 -4.04 -0.28
N GLY A 99 -18.79 -5.35 -0.41
CA GLY A 99 -19.86 -6.08 0.27
C GLY A 99 -19.27 -6.97 1.36
N ASP A 100 -19.73 -6.77 2.60
CA ASP A 100 -19.30 -7.51 3.77
C ASP A 100 -20.40 -8.47 4.20
N TYR A 101 -20.06 -9.76 4.26
CA TYR A 101 -20.92 -10.85 4.67
C TYR A 101 -20.21 -11.69 5.73
N ASP A 102 -20.99 -12.45 6.48
CA ASP A 102 -20.51 -13.22 7.64
C ASP A 102 -19.23 -14.03 7.37
N LYS A 103 -19.11 -14.65 6.20
CA LYS A 103 -18.01 -15.58 5.86
C LYS A 103 -17.13 -15.11 4.70
N PHE A 104 -17.50 -14.06 4.01
CA PHE A 104 -16.76 -13.57 2.86
C PHE A 104 -16.98 -12.08 2.64
N GLN A 105 -16.02 -11.48 1.95
CA GLN A 105 -16.06 -10.10 1.50
C GLN A 105 -15.83 -10.07 -0.01
N VAL A 106 -16.59 -9.24 -0.71
CA VAL A 106 -16.43 -9.01 -2.15
C VAL A 106 -16.09 -7.54 -2.38
N ARG A 107 -15.11 -7.27 -3.23
CA ARG A 107 -14.84 -5.92 -3.74
C ARG A 107 -14.91 -5.90 -5.26
N LEU A 108 -15.51 -4.86 -5.83
CA LEU A 108 -15.67 -4.69 -7.27
C LEU A 108 -15.33 -3.26 -7.67
N GLY A 109 -14.43 -3.08 -8.63
CA GLY A 109 -14.00 -1.78 -9.11
C GLY A 109 -12.49 -1.61 -9.14
N LYS A 110 -12.00 -0.37 -9.01
CA LYS A 110 -10.57 -0.04 -8.94
C LYS A 110 -10.15 0.02 -7.47
N MET A 111 -9.27 -0.88 -7.05
CA MET A 111 -8.89 -1.05 -5.65
C MET A 111 -7.40 -1.37 -5.49
N ALA A 112 -6.88 -1.26 -4.27
CA ALA A 112 -5.52 -1.70 -3.97
C ALA A 112 -5.38 -3.22 -4.12
N LEU A 113 -4.20 -3.65 -4.55
CA LEU A 113 -3.82 -5.05 -4.56
C LEU A 113 -3.74 -5.59 -3.12
N SER A 114 -4.14 -6.84 -2.90
CA SER A 114 -4.05 -7.43 -1.55
C SER A 114 -2.60 -7.70 -1.12
N SER A 115 -1.66 -7.79 -2.06
CA SER A 115 -0.23 -7.76 -1.72
C SER A 115 0.19 -6.45 -1.07
N SER A 116 -0.50 -5.34 -1.35
CA SER A 116 -0.30 -4.04 -0.69
C SER A 116 -0.88 -3.98 0.73
N GLU A 117 -1.82 -4.84 1.05
CA GLU A 117 -2.50 -4.87 2.35
C GLU A 117 -2.03 -6.03 3.22
N GLY A 118 -1.49 -7.08 2.61
CA GLY A 118 -1.33 -8.39 3.21
C GLY A 118 0.05 -8.71 3.73
N TYR A 119 1.09 -8.18 3.12
CA TYR A 119 2.45 -8.47 3.56
C TYR A 119 2.89 -7.54 4.66
N GLN A 120 3.46 -8.13 5.69
CA GLN A 120 4.07 -7.42 6.80
C GLN A 120 5.37 -6.75 6.36
N ALA A 121 5.94 -5.98 7.21
CA ALA A 121 7.19 -5.28 7.03
C ALA A 121 7.09 -3.99 6.18
N PRO A 122 8.08 -3.11 6.27
CA PRO A 122 8.04 -1.81 5.62
C PRO A 122 8.01 -1.97 4.10
N GLY A 123 6.87 -1.75 3.56
CA GLY A 123 6.60 -1.82 2.14
C GLY A 123 6.29 -3.23 1.61
N ASN A 124 5.54 -3.26 0.57
CA ASN A 124 5.14 -4.48 -0.12
C ASN A 124 6.24 -4.94 -1.04
N LEU A 125 6.63 -6.21 -0.91
CA LEU A 125 7.78 -6.75 -1.61
C LEU A 125 7.55 -6.92 -3.12
N ILE A 126 6.31 -7.23 -3.55
CA ILE A 126 6.04 -7.62 -4.94
C ILE A 126 5.36 -6.48 -5.71
N LEU A 127 4.19 -6.06 -5.24
CA LEU A 127 3.31 -5.12 -5.90
C LEU A 127 2.68 -4.16 -4.89
N ASP A 128 2.89 -2.87 -5.06
CA ASP A 128 2.21 -1.79 -4.35
C ASP A 128 1.55 -0.88 -5.38
N SER A 129 0.35 -1.25 -5.80
CA SER A 129 -0.39 -0.56 -6.85
C SER A 129 -1.90 -0.82 -6.72
N GLU A 130 -2.67 -0.27 -7.65
CA GLU A 130 -4.11 -0.52 -7.79
C GLU A 130 -4.40 -1.36 -9.04
N PHE A 131 -5.46 -2.16 -8.97
CA PHE A 131 -6.01 -2.88 -10.11
C PHE A 131 -7.52 -2.63 -10.26
N THR A 132 -8.05 -2.81 -11.45
CA THR A 132 -9.49 -2.77 -11.72
C THR A 132 -10.00 -4.17 -11.98
N GLY A 133 -10.96 -4.62 -11.17
CA GLY A 133 -11.48 -5.97 -11.27
C GLY A 133 -12.33 -6.37 -10.07
N ALA A 134 -12.19 -7.63 -9.68
CA ALA A 134 -12.89 -8.22 -8.56
C ALA A 134 -11.92 -8.85 -7.57
N GLN A 135 -12.26 -8.75 -6.29
CA GLN A 135 -11.57 -9.41 -5.18
C GLN A 135 -12.61 -10.16 -4.35
N LEU A 136 -12.29 -11.40 -3.98
CA LEU A 136 -13.03 -12.22 -3.04
C LEU A 136 -12.11 -12.57 -1.88
N SER A 137 -12.55 -12.32 -0.65
CA SER A 137 -11.83 -12.70 0.56
C SER A 137 -12.73 -13.55 1.44
N PHE A 138 -12.20 -14.60 2.05
CA PHE A 138 -12.94 -15.48 2.94
C PHE A 138 -12.03 -16.14 3.97
N GLY A 139 -12.64 -16.62 5.07
CA GLY A 139 -11.97 -17.28 6.19
C GLY A 139 -11.63 -16.32 7.31
N ASP A 140 -11.36 -16.89 8.49
CA ASP A 140 -11.10 -16.19 9.74
C ASP A 140 -9.61 -16.23 10.12
N GLU A 141 -9.14 -17.34 10.72
CA GLU A 141 -7.73 -17.52 11.08
C GLU A 141 -6.86 -17.74 9.84
N PHE A 142 -7.36 -18.52 8.88
CA PHE A 142 -6.82 -18.65 7.55
C PHE A 142 -7.64 -17.81 6.59
N LYS A 143 -7.11 -16.68 6.18
CA LYS A 143 -7.74 -15.78 5.22
C LYS A 143 -7.25 -16.08 3.83
N ALA A 144 -8.15 -16.45 2.94
CA ALA A 144 -7.85 -16.61 1.53
C ALA A 144 -8.37 -15.40 0.75
N LYS A 145 -7.59 -14.95 -0.24
CA LYS A 145 -7.97 -13.88 -1.16
C LYS A 145 -7.71 -14.30 -2.59
N LEU A 146 -8.69 -14.06 -3.44
CA LEU A 146 -8.63 -14.26 -4.88
C LEU A 146 -8.85 -12.92 -5.57
N GLU A 147 -8.03 -12.59 -6.54
CA GLU A 147 -8.14 -11.36 -7.31
C GLU A 147 -8.04 -11.65 -8.81
N ALA A 148 -8.85 -10.97 -9.59
CA ALA A 148 -8.78 -11.02 -11.05
C ALA A 148 -9.16 -9.66 -11.64
N GLY A 149 -8.36 -9.18 -12.60
CA GLY A 149 -8.61 -7.89 -13.23
C GLY A 149 -7.47 -7.40 -14.10
N ARG A 150 -7.32 -6.10 -14.14
CA ARG A 150 -6.31 -5.41 -14.95
C ARG A 150 -5.56 -4.36 -14.14
N LEU A 151 -4.28 -4.29 -14.35
CA LEU A 151 -3.32 -3.39 -13.72
C LEU A 151 -2.78 -2.45 -14.78
N SER A 152 -2.95 -1.17 -14.59
CA SER A 152 -2.48 -0.15 -15.53
C SER A 152 -1.32 0.68 -14.97
N ASP A 153 -1.31 0.92 -13.66
CA ASP A 153 -0.24 1.68 -13.04
C ASP A 153 1.07 0.89 -13.05
N GLY A 154 2.15 1.52 -13.52
CA GLY A 154 3.49 0.94 -13.57
C GLY A 154 3.79 0.12 -14.83
N PHE A 155 2.85 0.04 -15.77
CA PHE A 155 3.02 -0.62 -17.08
C PHE A 155 2.66 0.36 -18.20
N ALA A 156 3.37 0.28 -19.32
CA ALA A 156 3.06 1.10 -20.51
C ALA A 156 1.77 0.64 -21.19
N ASP A 157 1.43 -0.66 -21.08
CA ASP A 157 0.13 -1.20 -21.47
C ASP A 157 -0.59 -1.82 -20.27
N THR A 158 -1.89 -2.07 -20.42
CA THR A 158 -2.68 -2.71 -19.37
C THR A 158 -2.29 -4.17 -19.18
N ALA A 159 -1.78 -4.52 -18.01
CA ALA A 159 -1.45 -5.90 -17.64
C ALA A 159 -2.68 -6.67 -17.18
N ASN A 160 -2.88 -7.91 -17.68
CA ASN A 160 -3.81 -8.84 -17.06
C ASN A 160 -3.24 -9.30 -15.72
N TYR A 161 -4.08 -9.28 -14.69
CA TYR A 161 -3.70 -9.60 -13.32
C TYR A 161 -4.61 -10.67 -12.72
N GLN A 162 -4.00 -11.64 -12.06
CA GLN A 162 -4.67 -12.65 -11.26
C GLN A 162 -3.80 -12.99 -10.05
N SER A 163 -4.41 -13.17 -8.89
CA SER A 163 -3.71 -13.65 -7.70
C SER A 163 -4.56 -14.60 -6.87
N ALA A 164 -3.88 -15.45 -6.15
CA ALA A 164 -4.43 -16.28 -5.10
C ALA A 164 -3.49 -16.23 -3.90
N GLN A 165 -4.02 -15.92 -2.71
CA GLN A 165 -3.23 -15.73 -1.51
C GLN A 165 -3.92 -16.42 -0.33
N VAL A 166 -3.13 -16.99 0.56
CA VAL A 166 -3.58 -17.50 1.85
C VAL A 166 -2.71 -16.91 2.94
N ARG A 167 -3.33 -16.42 3.99
CA ARG A 167 -2.67 -15.81 5.13
C ARG A 167 -3.18 -16.41 6.41
N TYR A 168 -2.26 -16.65 7.33
CA TYR A 168 -2.52 -17.02 8.71
C TYR A 168 -2.02 -15.91 9.63
N ASP A 169 -2.86 -15.46 10.54
CA ASP A 169 -2.55 -14.41 11.52
C ASP A 169 -3.22 -14.77 12.84
N LYS A 170 -2.47 -15.35 13.76
CA LYS A 170 -2.96 -15.72 15.08
C LYS A 170 -1.90 -15.51 16.15
N ASN A 171 -2.28 -14.85 17.24
CA ASN A 171 -1.41 -14.59 18.38
C ASN A 171 -0.14 -13.81 17.99
N LYS A 172 1.02 -14.45 18.16
CA LYS A 172 2.32 -13.86 17.88
C LYS A 172 2.86 -14.20 16.49
N PHE A 173 2.21 -15.12 15.79
CA PHE A 173 2.69 -15.67 14.54
C PHE A 173 1.84 -15.23 13.36
N MET A 174 2.50 -14.80 12.32
CA MET A 174 1.91 -14.42 11.05
C MET A 174 2.64 -15.11 9.92
N SER A 175 1.90 -15.62 8.92
CA SER A 175 2.51 -16.17 7.71
C SER A 175 1.57 -16.02 6.53
N GLY A 176 2.13 -15.99 5.34
CA GLY A 176 1.36 -15.92 4.11
C GLY A 176 2.09 -16.59 2.95
N VAL A 177 1.30 -17.05 2.00
CA VAL A 177 1.78 -17.50 0.70
C VAL A 177 0.88 -16.91 -0.38
N GLY A 178 1.47 -16.55 -1.51
CA GLY A 178 0.72 -15.97 -2.62
C GLY A 178 1.28 -16.37 -3.96
N PHE A 179 0.38 -16.43 -4.93
CA PHE A 179 0.71 -16.62 -6.33
C PHE A 179 0.12 -15.45 -7.13
N TYR A 180 0.95 -14.85 -7.97
CA TYR A 180 0.61 -13.68 -8.78
C TYR A 180 0.94 -13.98 -10.24
N ARG A 181 -0.02 -13.73 -11.11
CA ARG A 181 0.13 -13.88 -12.55
C ARG A 181 -0.12 -12.53 -13.21
N LEU A 182 0.87 -12.05 -13.96
CA LEU A 182 0.78 -10.84 -14.75
C LEU A 182 1.09 -11.14 -16.21
N GLY A 183 0.36 -10.51 -17.12
CA GLY A 183 0.60 -10.61 -18.55
C GLY A 183 0.56 -9.23 -19.20
N SER A 184 1.72 -8.74 -19.64
CA SER A 184 1.89 -7.42 -20.26
C SER A 184 2.95 -7.48 -21.36
N SER A 185 2.88 -6.58 -22.33
CA SER A 185 3.93 -6.39 -23.33
C SER A 185 5.22 -5.83 -22.72
N ASP A 186 5.14 -5.07 -21.62
CA ASP A 186 6.30 -4.53 -20.92
C ASP A 186 7.18 -5.60 -20.27
N LEU A 187 6.61 -6.78 -20.04
CA LEU A 187 7.34 -7.93 -19.53
C LEU A 187 8.12 -8.67 -20.62
N THR A 188 8.02 -8.23 -21.90
CA THR A 188 8.75 -8.82 -22.99
C THR A 188 10.20 -8.28 -23.05
N THR A 189 11.14 -9.17 -23.28
CA THR A 189 12.43 -8.75 -23.83
C THR A 189 12.23 -8.26 -25.26
N LYS A 190 12.93 -7.21 -25.65
CA LYS A 190 12.86 -6.51 -26.95
C LYS A 190 13.00 -7.43 -28.19
N THR A 191 13.21 -8.72 -28.02
CA THR A 191 13.50 -9.69 -29.10
C THR A 191 12.30 -10.41 -29.68
N THR A 192 11.19 -10.44 -28.95
CA THR A 192 10.02 -11.22 -29.40
C THR A 192 8.73 -10.47 -29.17
N ASN A 193 8.18 -9.70 -29.95
CA ASN A 193 6.86 -9.00 -29.83
C ASN A 193 5.68 -9.83 -29.21
N LYS A 194 5.96 -10.82 -28.39
CA LYS A 194 4.98 -11.66 -27.71
C LYS A 194 4.80 -11.19 -26.29
N LYS A 195 3.54 -10.94 -25.88
CA LYS A 195 3.18 -10.69 -24.48
C LYS A 195 3.70 -11.83 -23.59
N GLU A 196 4.64 -11.52 -22.70
CA GLU A 196 5.12 -12.48 -21.72
C GLU A 196 4.23 -12.49 -20.48
N ARG A 197 4.29 -13.56 -19.73
CA ARG A 197 3.57 -13.74 -18.48
C ARG A 197 4.59 -13.93 -17.37
N ALA A 198 4.55 -13.05 -16.39
CA ALA A 198 5.26 -13.25 -15.14
C ALA A 198 4.41 -14.10 -14.19
N HIS A 199 4.99 -15.13 -13.62
CA HIS A 199 4.42 -15.90 -12.53
C HIS A 199 5.30 -15.67 -11.31
N ILE A 200 4.77 -15.07 -10.25
CA ILE A 200 5.52 -14.76 -9.05
C ILE A 200 4.92 -15.50 -7.87
N TRP A 201 5.75 -16.22 -7.15
CA TRP A 201 5.44 -16.83 -5.87
C TRP A 201 6.01 -16.00 -4.76
N GLY A 202 5.23 -15.74 -3.74
CA GLY A 202 5.64 -15.03 -2.55
C GLY A 202 5.31 -15.79 -1.28
N ALA A 203 6.15 -15.66 -0.28
CA ALA A 203 5.91 -16.17 1.06
C ALA A 203 6.43 -15.16 2.08
N ASP A 204 5.75 -15.07 3.22
CA ASP A 204 6.14 -14.23 4.33
C ASP A 204 5.95 -14.94 5.66
N LEU A 205 6.73 -14.53 6.64
CA LEU A 205 6.71 -15.02 7.99
C LEU A 205 6.99 -13.86 8.94
N GLY A 206 6.21 -13.77 10.01
CA GLY A 206 6.40 -12.76 11.05
C GLY A 206 6.18 -13.32 12.45
N TYR A 207 6.95 -12.82 13.41
CA TYR A 207 6.81 -13.18 14.80
C TYR A 207 6.87 -11.95 15.70
N ARG A 208 5.85 -11.80 16.55
CA ARG A 208 5.74 -10.72 17.54
C ARG A 208 6.24 -11.23 18.89
N PHE A 209 7.42 -10.79 19.28
CA PHE A 209 8.02 -11.18 20.58
C PHE A 209 7.21 -10.61 21.75
N ASP A 210 6.89 -9.33 21.66
CA ASP A 210 6.07 -8.57 22.59
C ASP A 210 5.32 -7.45 21.85
N LYS A 211 4.68 -6.54 22.60
CA LYS A 211 3.94 -5.40 22.03
C LYS A 211 4.79 -4.42 21.22
N ASN A 212 6.10 -4.43 21.45
CA ASN A 212 7.03 -3.46 20.83
C ASN A 212 7.95 -4.08 19.78
N SER A 213 8.13 -5.40 19.77
CA SER A 213 9.18 -6.07 19.01
C SER A 213 8.60 -7.06 18.00
N PHE A 214 8.83 -6.81 16.73
CA PHE A 214 8.35 -7.64 15.62
C PHE A 214 9.48 -7.96 14.65
N LEU A 215 9.63 -9.23 14.31
CA LEU A 215 10.57 -9.71 13.29
C LEU A 215 9.79 -10.31 12.14
N SER A 216 10.13 -9.93 10.92
CA SER A 216 9.51 -10.47 9.73
C SER A 216 10.51 -10.76 8.62
N GLY A 217 10.13 -11.70 7.75
CA GLY A 217 10.85 -12.03 6.54
C GLY A 217 9.87 -12.28 5.40
N SER A 218 10.21 -11.84 4.19
CA SER A 218 9.44 -12.08 2.98
C SER A 218 10.37 -12.51 1.86
N TYR A 219 9.89 -13.41 1.03
CA TYR A 219 10.60 -13.90 -0.16
C TYR A 219 9.65 -13.95 -1.35
N ALA A 220 10.14 -13.55 -2.51
CA ALA A 220 9.42 -13.68 -3.78
C ALA A 220 10.33 -14.22 -4.87
N HIS A 221 9.77 -15.05 -5.75
CA HIS A 221 10.45 -15.61 -6.91
C HIS A 221 9.57 -15.55 -8.15
N ALA A 222 10.12 -15.02 -9.25
CA ALA A 222 9.45 -14.92 -10.54
C ALA A 222 9.91 -16.04 -11.48
N ASN A 223 8.96 -16.75 -12.07
CA ASN A 223 9.18 -17.75 -13.10
C ASN A 223 8.81 -17.19 -14.48
N LYS A 224 9.33 -17.83 -15.54
CA LYS A 224 9.02 -17.52 -16.95
C LYS A 224 9.29 -16.06 -17.36
N TYR A 225 10.38 -15.51 -16.88
CA TYR A 225 10.80 -14.16 -17.14
C TYR A 225 12.17 -14.16 -17.79
N SER A 226 12.36 -13.34 -18.83
CA SER A 226 13.64 -13.28 -19.59
C SER A 226 14.77 -12.56 -18.85
N LEU A 227 14.56 -12.15 -17.60
CA LEU A 227 15.60 -11.52 -16.79
C LEU A 227 16.54 -12.56 -16.19
N GLY A 228 17.78 -12.17 -15.98
CA GLY A 228 18.79 -13.02 -15.32
C GLY A 228 18.34 -13.47 -13.92
N ASP A 229 18.84 -14.61 -13.47
CA ASP A 229 18.40 -15.27 -12.22
C ASP A 229 18.52 -14.41 -10.96
N LYS A 230 19.47 -13.47 -10.96
CA LYS A 230 19.62 -12.49 -9.87
C LYS A 230 18.42 -11.55 -9.74
N GLN A 231 17.76 -11.24 -10.86
CA GLN A 231 16.61 -10.32 -10.90
C GLN A 231 15.27 -11.02 -10.67
N LYS A 232 15.22 -12.35 -10.78
CA LYS A 232 14.00 -13.14 -10.58
C LYS A 232 13.60 -13.34 -9.12
N LYS A 233 14.40 -12.88 -8.17
CA LYS A 233 14.14 -13.03 -6.74
C LYS A 233 14.14 -11.69 -6.02
N ALA A 234 13.31 -11.60 -4.99
CA ALA A 234 13.32 -10.50 -4.04
C ALA A 234 13.12 -11.06 -2.63
N TYR A 235 13.75 -10.45 -1.64
CA TYR A 235 13.53 -10.80 -0.25
C TYR A 235 13.89 -9.64 0.67
N GLN A 236 13.28 -9.64 1.85
CA GLN A 236 13.58 -8.71 2.91
C GLN A 236 13.46 -9.37 4.27
N PHE A 237 14.28 -8.92 5.22
CA PHE A 237 14.22 -9.27 6.62
C PHE A 237 14.18 -7.99 7.41
N THR A 238 13.18 -7.85 8.28
CA THR A 238 12.92 -6.61 8.98
C THR A 238 12.71 -6.87 10.46
N TYR A 239 13.41 -6.11 11.29
CA TYR A 239 13.11 -5.99 12.70
C TYR A 239 12.52 -4.60 12.96
N GLU A 240 11.35 -4.59 13.59
CA GLU A 240 10.61 -3.37 13.94
C GLU A 240 10.54 -3.25 15.46
N TYR A 241 10.76 -2.04 15.95
CA TYR A 241 10.64 -1.71 17.36
C TYR A 241 9.64 -0.58 17.55
N LYS A 242 8.61 -0.83 18.37
CA LYS A 242 7.45 0.03 18.56
C LYS A 242 6.70 0.29 17.25
N GLY A 243 6.04 1.43 17.14
CA GLY A 243 5.30 1.90 15.97
C GLY A 243 4.85 3.33 16.21
N ALA A 244 4.90 4.17 15.19
CA ALA A 244 4.30 5.49 15.22
C ALA A 244 2.83 5.38 14.86
N ASP A 245 1.95 5.65 15.82
CA ASP A 245 0.49 5.70 15.62
C ASP A 245 0.05 7.14 15.52
N GLN A 246 -0.51 7.54 14.38
CA GLN A 246 -0.97 8.91 14.12
C GLN A 246 -2.00 9.42 15.13
N ALA A 247 -2.76 8.53 15.77
CA ALA A 247 -3.74 8.89 16.80
C ALA A 247 -3.09 9.14 18.17
N ASP A 248 -1.88 8.65 18.41
CA ASP A 248 -1.16 8.71 19.69
C ASP A 248 0.01 9.70 19.61
N LYS A 249 -0.19 10.89 20.18
CA LYS A 249 0.84 11.93 20.30
C LYS A 249 2.04 11.43 21.11
N GLY A 250 3.25 11.58 20.56
CA GLY A 250 4.50 11.16 21.18
C GLY A 250 4.88 9.73 20.83
N SER A 251 4.02 8.97 20.17
CA SER A 251 4.37 7.63 19.69
C SER A 251 5.49 7.70 18.65
N TRP A 252 6.32 6.67 18.64
CA TRP A 252 7.41 6.54 17.70
C TRP A 252 7.74 5.08 17.42
N GLY A 253 8.34 4.81 16.29
CA GLY A 253 8.83 3.50 15.94
C GLY A 253 10.02 3.58 15.02
N ALA A 254 10.85 2.55 15.07
CA ALA A 254 12.02 2.42 14.22
C ALA A 254 12.12 1.01 13.67
N TYR A 255 12.78 0.87 12.52
CA TYR A 255 13.08 -0.44 11.96
C TYR A 255 14.44 -0.48 11.28
N VAL A 256 14.98 -1.69 11.20
CA VAL A 256 16.09 -2.03 10.33
C VAL A 256 15.66 -3.15 9.39
N SER A 257 15.94 -3.01 8.10
CA SER A 257 15.61 -4.01 7.11
C SER A 257 16.79 -4.28 6.18
N TYR A 258 17.09 -5.55 5.95
CA TYR A 258 17.91 -5.94 4.81
C TYR A 258 17.00 -6.27 3.64
N ARG A 259 17.23 -5.61 2.50
CA ARG A 259 16.40 -5.76 1.31
C ARG A 259 17.23 -6.18 0.10
N TYR A 260 16.70 -7.14 -0.65
CA TYR A 260 17.17 -7.54 -1.98
C TYR A 260 15.98 -7.42 -2.93
N LEU A 261 15.98 -6.45 -3.83
CA LEU A 261 14.84 -6.10 -4.67
C LEU A 261 15.15 -6.34 -6.14
N GLY A 262 15.13 -7.60 -6.58
CA GLY A 262 15.28 -7.94 -7.98
C GLY A 262 14.09 -7.46 -8.83
N LYS A 263 14.36 -6.82 -9.97
CA LYS A 263 13.35 -6.16 -10.82
C LYS A 263 12.24 -7.08 -11.31
N GLY A 264 12.50 -8.39 -11.45
CA GLY A 264 11.53 -9.35 -11.94
C GLY A 264 10.56 -9.88 -10.86
N ALA A 265 10.96 -9.85 -9.59
CA ALA A 265 10.14 -10.30 -8.47
C ALA A 265 9.56 -9.13 -7.65
N ALA A 266 10.30 -8.02 -7.52
CA ALA A 266 9.84 -6.78 -6.90
C ALA A 266 9.41 -5.79 -7.99
N LEU A 267 8.35 -6.11 -8.73
CA LEU A 267 7.93 -5.35 -9.92
C LEU A 267 7.55 -3.91 -9.58
N LEU A 268 6.71 -3.74 -8.58
CA LEU A 268 6.20 -2.45 -8.09
C LEU A 268 6.25 -2.42 -6.55
N ALA A 269 7.38 -2.84 -5.99
CA ALA A 269 7.55 -2.85 -4.54
C ALA A 269 7.53 -1.42 -3.95
N THR A 270 7.04 -1.28 -2.73
CA THR A 270 7.17 -0.02 -1.99
C THR A 270 8.65 0.29 -1.76
N THR A 271 9.10 1.40 -2.30
CA THR A 271 10.52 1.78 -2.34
C THR A 271 10.81 3.18 -1.83
N ASP A 272 10.05 3.69 -0.87
CA ASP A 272 10.30 5.02 -0.32
C ASP A 272 11.77 5.18 0.12
N GLY A 273 12.25 4.27 0.96
CA GLY A 273 13.62 4.27 1.43
C GLY A 273 14.61 3.51 0.53
N ALA A 274 14.19 2.41 -0.11
CA ALA A 274 15.04 1.57 -0.93
C ALA A 274 14.90 1.83 -2.43
N GLN A 275 15.62 1.08 -3.25
CA GLN A 275 15.58 1.19 -4.72
C GLN A 275 15.45 -0.19 -5.35
N ILE A 276 14.48 -0.36 -6.28
CA ILE A 276 14.34 -1.60 -7.06
C ILE A 276 15.60 -1.82 -7.91
N GLY A 277 16.04 -3.06 -8.04
CA GLY A 277 17.29 -3.44 -8.71
C GLY A 277 18.51 -3.33 -7.79
N SER A 278 18.33 -3.10 -6.50
CA SER A 278 19.41 -3.00 -5.51
C SER A 278 19.22 -3.93 -4.32
N LYS A 279 20.30 -4.09 -3.56
CA LYS A 279 20.32 -4.81 -2.29
C LYS A 279 21.10 -4.02 -1.26
N GLY A 280 20.67 -4.04 -0.01
CA GLY A 280 21.34 -3.29 1.07
C GLY A 280 20.49 -3.20 2.32
N VAL A 281 20.90 -2.32 3.21
CA VAL A 281 20.25 -2.07 4.50
C VAL A 281 19.46 -0.77 4.44
N GLU A 282 18.26 -0.82 4.94
CA GLU A 282 17.36 0.32 5.14
C GLU A 282 17.10 0.52 6.63
N LEU A 283 17.18 1.75 7.07
CA LEU A 283 16.79 2.20 8.40
C LEU A 283 15.58 3.10 8.26
N GLY A 284 14.60 2.98 9.13
CA GLY A 284 13.44 3.85 9.13
C GLY A 284 13.07 4.29 10.54
N LEU A 285 12.53 5.50 10.64
CA LEU A 285 12.02 6.12 11.84
C LEU A 285 10.70 6.80 11.55
N GLY A 286 9.73 6.63 12.44
CA GLY A 286 8.46 7.37 12.47
C GLY A 286 8.28 8.03 13.81
N TYR A 287 7.72 9.24 13.85
CA TYR A 287 7.40 9.98 15.07
C TYR A 287 6.15 10.84 14.91
N VAL A 288 5.30 10.85 15.92
CA VAL A 288 4.05 11.62 15.96
C VAL A 288 4.16 12.78 16.97
N PRO A 289 4.61 13.96 16.54
CA PRO A 289 4.77 15.12 17.43
C PRO A 289 3.43 15.66 17.94
N TYR A 290 2.39 15.56 17.12
CA TYR A 290 1.02 15.95 17.42
C TYR A 290 0.05 14.91 16.86
N LYS A 291 -1.11 14.76 17.48
CA LYS A 291 -2.18 13.90 16.93
C LYS A 291 -2.43 14.22 15.46
N ASN A 292 -2.51 13.19 14.64
CA ASN A 292 -2.71 13.29 13.18
C ASN A 292 -1.54 13.96 12.41
N VAL A 293 -0.34 14.04 13.00
CA VAL A 293 0.87 14.51 12.30
C VAL A 293 1.96 13.46 12.42
N LEU A 294 2.38 12.88 11.30
CA LEU A 294 3.42 11.85 11.24
C LEU A 294 4.65 12.38 10.51
N LEU A 295 5.79 12.31 11.19
CA LEU A 295 7.11 12.51 10.59
C LEU A 295 7.73 11.16 10.28
N SER A 296 8.28 11.00 9.07
CA SER A 296 9.01 9.79 8.69
C SER A 296 10.36 10.12 8.07
N ALA A 297 11.36 9.31 8.41
CA ALA A 297 12.68 9.35 7.79
C ALA A 297 13.14 7.94 7.46
N LYS A 298 13.67 7.72 6.24
CA LYS A 298 14.22 6.43 5.82
C LYS A 298 15.55 6.66 5.14
N TYR A 299 16.52 5.78 5.41
CA TYR A 299 17.83 5.82 4.78
C TYR A 299 18.24 4.44 4.31
N PHE A 300 18.57 4.33 3.04
CA PHE A 300 19.05 3.11 2.40
C PHE A 300 20.49 3.27 1.95
N LYS A 301 21.29 2.24 2.23
CA LYS A 301 22.66 2.11 1.72
C LYS A 301 22.85 0.71 1.16
N GLY A 302 23.19 0.62 -0.12
CA GLY A 302 23.27 -0.66 -0.79
C GLY A 302 24.13 -0.62 -2.05
N LYS A 303 23.92 -1.63 -2.89
CA LYS A 303 24.59 -1.81 -4.18
C LYS A 303 23.57 -2.30 -5.21
N THR A 304 23.80 -1.97 -6.48
CA THR A 304 23.04 -2.53 -7.60
C THR A 304 23.26 -4.04 -7.71
N ILE A 305 22.25 -4.76 -8.21
CA ILE A 305 22.30 -6.24 -8.29
C ILE A 305 23.04 -6.72 -9.52
N GLU A 306 22.98 -5.98 -10.62
CA GLU A 306 23.44 -6.44 -11.95
C GLU A 306 24.77 -5.90 -12.42
N SER A 307 25.26 -4.78 -11.88
CA SER A 307 26.47 -4.17 -12.43
C SER A 307 27.70 -5.03 -12.14
N GLN A 308 28.56 -5.18 -13.12
CA GLN A 308 29.88 -5.80 -12.93
C GLN A 308 30.69 -5.00 -11.90
N ASP A 309 30.48 -3.70 -11.83
CA ASP A 309 31.19 -2.77 -10.95
C ASP A 309 30.47 -2.52 -9.60
N LYS A 310 29.36 -3.21 -9.33
CA LYS A 310 28.61 -3.14 -8.05
C LYS A 310 28.42 -1.70 -7.53
N ASP A 311 27.87 -0.84 -8.37
CA ASP A 311 27.66 0.57 -8.04
C ASP A 311 26.95 0.75 -6.71
N LYS A 312 27.54 1.54 -5.83
CA LYS A 312 26.91 1.89 -4.55
C LYS A 312 25.70 2.77 -4.80
N VAL A 313 24.63 2.52 -4.07
CA VAL A 313 23.42 3.33 -4.09
C VAL A 313 23.07 3.76 -2.66
N GLN A 314 22.74 5.03 -2.53
CA GLN A 314 22.23 5.62 -1.28
C GLN A 314 20.93 6.36 -1.58
N LYS A 315 19.95 6.21 -0.70
CA LYS A 315 18.68 6.92 -0.80
C LYS A 315 18.27 7.43 0.56
N LEU A 316 17.92 8.70 0.62
CA LEU A 316 17.31 9.35 1.77
C LEU A 316 15.89 9.73 1.40
N TYR A 317 14.96 9.40 2.27
CA TYR A 317 13.56 9.79 2.19
C TYR A 317 13.16 10.47 3.49
N GLY A 318 12.37 11.54 3.38
CA GLY A 318 11.73 12.21 4.51
C GLY A 318 10.32 12.62 4.13
N SER A 319 9.36 12.51 5.06
CA SER A 319 8.01 13.00 4.87
C SER A 319 7.42 13.60 6.13
N VAL A 320 6.50 14.53 5.91
CA VAL A 320 5.57 15.04 6.93
C VAL A 320 4.16 14.82 6.39
N GLU A 321 3.32 14.17 7.20
CA GLU A 321 1.94 13.84 6.83
C GLU A 321 0.97 14.44 7.85
N PHE A 322 -0.06 15.13 7.36
CA PHE A 322 -1.15 15.69 8.14
C PHE A 322 -2.44 14.98 7.76
N PHE A 323 -3.06 14.28 8.69
CA PHE A 323 -4.30 13.52 8.49
C PHE A 323 -5.51 14.27 9.01
N PHE A 324 -6.65 14.15 8.31
CA PHE A 324 -7.93 14.75 8.70
C PHE A 324 -9.11 13.85 8.36
#